data_a6c9952bb323c5c4df6a25a594d63152
#
_entry.id   a6c9952bb323c5c4df6a25a594d63152
#
_cell.length_a   1.000
_cell.length_b   1.000
_cell.length_c   1.000
_cell.angle_alpha   90.00
_cell.angle_beta   90.00
_cell.angle_gamma   90.00
#
_symmetry.space_group_name_H-M   'P 1'
#
loop_
_entity.id
_entity.type
_entity.pdbx_description
1 polymer ?
#
loop_
_entity_poly.entity_id
_entity_poly.type
_entity_poly.pdbx_seq_one_letter_code
_entity_poly.pdbx_strand_id
1 'polypeptide(L)'
;MPDHASAANATVALRLAEAFARHGVTLTFGQSLPSAFHLAAPHAGIDQKVYRQENAGGAMADGYARIARKVGVVTAQNGPAATLLVAPLAEALKASIPVLALVQEVTRDATDRNAFQELDHLNLFAPVAKWVRRIDWADRLDDYVDMAFTAACSGRPGPAVLLLPADLLTEAAAPLGGLRTRRLSLGEVPLDRSLADPAAIAAAAEALAIAKHPLVIAGGGVHLSGAAAELAALQERAHLPVATTVMGKGAADETHPLTLGIVGYVMGQGARTAALRPMVERADLVLLVGSRTNQNGTDSWKLFGPETRFIHLDADPMEVGRNYEAMRLVGDAKLTLAALTEALAAHDLSARAAARPAIEAEIAEAVAGWRRTIEGVISRDAAPCRPERLMAELDRLIGQEDIVVADASYSSIWIANYLTARRPGQRFLTPRGIAGLGWGLPMAIGAQIAAPEARVVCLCGDGGFAHSWAELETLRRMELPVVTLVLNNGILGYQKHAEEVKFGEHTKAVFFAAVDHAAIARACGVEGMRVERGSEIGPALAEALAARRPVLLDVLTDPDAKPPISFYAGHYPEPF
;
A
#
# COMPACT_ATOMS: atom_id res chain seq x y z
N MET A 1 -36.41 -23.03 2.97
CA MET A 1 -36.78 -22.23 4.15
C MET A 1 -35.87 -22.67 5.28
N PRO A 2 -34.94 -21.84 5.78
CA PRO A 2 -34.19 -22.18 6.97
C PRO A 2 -35.12 -22.02 8.19
N ASP A 3 -35.06 -23.02 9.04
CA ASP A 3 -35.87 -23.17 10.26
C ASP A 3 -35.68 -21.97 11.20
N HIS A 4 -36.79 -21.37 11.61
CA HIS A 4 -36.86 -20.33 12.64
C HIS A 4 -36.68 -20.88 14.09
N ALA A 5 -35.96 -21.99 14.24
CA ALA A 5 -35.64 -22.58 15.54
C ALA A 5 -34.23 -22.17 15.96
N SER A 6 -34.08 -21.01 16.55
CA SER A 6 -33.14 -20.72 17.65
C SER A 6 -32.87 -19.24 17.92
N ALA A 7 -33.81 -18.34 17.77
CA ALA A 7 -33.65 -16.95 18.23
C ALA A 7 -33.40 -16.82 19.76
N ALA A 8 -33.56 -17.90 20.51
CA ALA A 8 -33.41 -17.93 21.96
C ALA A 8 -32.00 -18.18 22.49
N ASN A 9 -31.01 -18.53 21.63
CA ASN A 9 -29.65 -18.89 22.05
C ASN A 9 -28.53 -18.22 21.23
N ALA A 10 -28.78 -17.12 20.51
CA ALA A 10 -27.73 -16.40 19.82
C ALA A 10 -26.77 -15.76 20.84
N THR A 11 -25.47 -16.00 20.69
CA THR A 11 -24.43 -15.35 21.52
C THR A 11 -24.06 -13.99 20.94
N VAL A 12 -23.48 -13.11 21.78
CA VAL A 12 -22.89 -11.83 21.34
C VAL A 12 -21.85 -12.05 20.24
N ALA A 13 -21.08 -13.14 20.32
CA ALA A 13 -20.09 -13.50 19.29
C ALA A 13 -20.73 -13.76 17.92
N LEU A 14 -21.87 -14.48 17.86
CA LEU A 14 -22.60 -14.70 16.60
C LEU A 14 -23.16 -13.39 16.06
N ARG A 15 -23.78 -12.59 16.91
CA ARG A 15 -24.31 -11.28 16.51
C ARG A 15 -23.22 -10.34 16.00
N LEU A 16 -22.02 -10.36 16.61
CA LEU A 16 -20.87 -9.63 16.11
C LEU A 16 -20.48 -10.07 14.70
N ALA A 17 -20.44 -11.38 14.47
CA ALA A 17 -20.16 -11.94 13.15
C ALA A 17 -21.24 -11.53 12.11
N GLU A 18 -22.51 -11.59 12.47
CA GLU A 18 -23.62 -11.13 11.62
C GLU A 18 -23.52 -9.63 11.31
N ALA A 19 -23.15 -8.80 12.30
CA ALA A 19 -22.93 -7.36 12.09
C ALA A 19 -21.77 -7.11 11.14
N PHE A 20 -20.67 -7.87 11.23
CA PHE A 20 -19.55 -7.78 10.29
C PHE A 20 -19.95 -8.23 8.88
N ALA A 21 -20.67 -9.36 8.76
CA ALA A 21 -21.17 -9.84 7.47
C ALA A 21 -22.10 -8.81 6.80
N ARG A 22 -22.93 -8.10 7.56
CA ARG A 22 -23.77 -6.99 7.08
C ARG A 22 -22.94 -5.89 6.42
N HIS A 23 -21.72 -5.63 6.90
CA HIS A 23 -20.78 -4.68 6.31
C HIS A 23 -19.91 -5.26 5.19
N GLY A 24 -20.24 -6.47 4.71
CA GLY A 24 -19.55 -7.11 3.59
C GLY A 24 -18.23 -7.79 3.96
N VAL A 25 -17.99 -8.05 5.25
CA VAL A 25 -16.85 -8.87 5.70
C VAL A 25 -17.14 -10.32 5.37
N THR A 26 -16.27 -10.96 4.61
CA THR A 26 -16.34 -12.37 4.22
C THR A 26 -15.18 -13.19 4.78
N LEU A 27 -14.17 -12.52 5.30
CA LEU A 27 -13.01 -13.15 5.92
C LEU A 27 -12.39 -12.26 7.00
N THR A 28 -11.67 -12.89 7.91
CA THR A 28 -10.84 -12.22 8.92
C THR A 28 -9.46 -12.86 8.99
N PHE A 29 -8.44 -12.04 9.23
CA PHE A 29 -7.11 -12.53 9.54
C PHE A 29 -7.00 -12.72 11.05
N GLY A 30 -6.81 -13.95 11.51
CA GLY A 30 -6.79 -14.24 12.93
C GLY A 30 -6.09 -15.54 13.26
N GLN A 31 -5.49 -15.64 14.44
CA GLN A 31 -4.84 -16.86 14.91
C GLN A 31 -5.80 -17.68 15.79
N SER A 32 -5.77 -17.51 17.11
CA SER A 32 -6.52 -18.36 18.04
C SER A 32 -7.66 -17.63 18.75
N LEU A 33 -7.47 -16.39 19.16
CA LEU A 33 -8.44 -15.60 19.89
C LEU A 33 -8.88 -14.36 19.08
N PRO A 34 -10.13 -13.93 19.21
CA PRO A 34 -11.19 -14.42 20.11
C PRO A 34 -11.84 -15.72 19.62
N SER A 35 -11.67 -16.83 20.35
CA SER A 35 -12.23 -18.14 19.94
C SER A 35 -13.74 -18.14 19.78
N ALA A 36 -14.46 -17.47 20.69
CA ALA A 36 -15.93 -17.39 20.60
C ALA A 36 -16.37 -16.75 19.27
N PHE A 37 -15.70 -15.70 18.83
CA PHE A 37 -15.95 -15.07 17.53
C PHE A 37 -15.59 -16.01 16.37
N HIS A 38 -14.42 -16.63 16.38
CA HIS A 38 -13.97 -17.51 15.30
C HIS A 38 -14.84 -18.76 15.15
N LEU A 39 -15.41 -19.29 16.24
CA LEU A 39 -16.36 -20.39 16.20
C LEU A 39 -17.73 -19.95 15.66
N ALA A 40 -18.13 -18.71 15.91
CA ALA A 40 -19.40 -18.15 15.41
C ALA A 40 -19.31 -17.63 13.97
N ALA A 41 -18.17 -17.11 13.54
CA ALA A 41 -17.96 -16.44 12.26
C ALA A 41 -18.38 -17.26 11.02
N PRO A 42 -18.13 -18.58 10.92
CA PRO A 42 -18.59 -19.40 9.80
C PRO A 42 -20.12 -19.44 9.65
N HIS A 43 -20.88 -19.33 10.74
CA HIS A 43 -22.35 -19.28 10.69
C HIS A 43 -22.88 -17.98 10.04
N ALA A 44 -22.05 -16.93 10.03
CA ALA A 44 -22.32 -15.68 9.31
C ALA A 44 -21.63 -15.60 7.93
N GLY A 45 -21.02 -16.70 7.45
CA GLY A 45 -20.32 -16.74 6.17
C GLY A 45 -18.95 -16.07 6.17
N ILE A 46 -18.31 -15.91 7.34
CA ILE A 46 -16.99 -15.31 7.48
C ILE A 46 -15.94 -16.42 7.69
N ASP A 47 -14.96 -16.46 6.79
CA ASP A 47 -13.84 -17.40 6.85
C ASP A 47 -12.66 -16.84 7.66
N GLN A 48 -11.94 -17.70 8.38
CA GLN A 48 -10.76 -17.35 9.14
C GLN A 48 -9.49 -17.66 8.34
N LYS A 49 -8.72 -16.63 8.00
CA LYS A 49 -7.39 -16.74 7.39
C LYS A 49 -6.33 -16.69 8.49
N VAL A 50 -5.72 -17.84 8.78
CA VAL A 50 -4.80 -17.98 9.91
C VAL A 50 -3.37 -17.59 9.51
N TYR A 51 -2.78 -16.65 10.23
CA TYR A 51 -1.40 -16.19 10.10
C TYR A 51 -0.49 -16.83 11.17
N ARG A 52 0.82 -16.60 11.07
CA ARG A 52 1.80 -17.09 12.09
C ARG A 52 2.10 -16.05 13.16
N GLN A 53 2.04 -14.75 12.84
CA GLN A 53 2.32 -13.66 13.75
C GLN A 53 1.34 -12.50 13.51
N GLU A 54 0.88 -11.83 14.56
CA GLU A 54 -0.10 -10.75 14.51
C GLU A 54 0.38 -9.55 13.68
N ASN A 55 1.68 -9.23 13.76
CA ASN A 55 2.28 -8.19 12.92
C ASN A 55 2.10 -8.50 11.42
N ALA A 56 2.32 -9.75 11.02
CA ALA A 56 2.05 -10.22 9.67
C ALA A 56 0.55 -10.21 9.35
N GLY A 57 -0.29 -10.64 10.30
CA GLY A 57 -1.75 -10.60 10.16
C GLY A 57 -2.29 -9.19 9.88
N GLY A 58 -1.78 -8.18 10.59
CA GLY A 58 -2.12 -6.77 10.33
C GLY A 58 -1.69 -6.30 8.94
N ALA A 59 -0.49 -6.71 8.48
CA ALA A 59 -0.02 -6.39 7.12
C ALA A 59 -0.80 -7.16 6.03
N MET A 60 -1.28 -8.38 6.30
CA MET A 60 -2.19 -9.11 5.40
C MET A 60 -3.52 -8.36 5.26
N ALA A 61 -4.09 -7.88 6.37
CA ALA A 61 -5.31 -7.09 6.36
C ALA A 61 -5.15 -5.77 5.58
N ASP A 62 -4.00 -5.11 5.72
CA ASP A 62 -3.62 -3.93 4.94
C ASP A 62 -3.55 -4.26 3.44
N GLY A 63 -2.80 -5.28 3.04
CA GLY A 63 -2.68 -5.71 1.63
C GLY A 63 -4.03 -6.08 1.01
N TYR A 64 -4.86 -6.81 1.75
CA TYR A 64 -6.24 -7.13 1.35
C TYR A 64 -7.07 -5.87 1.12
N ALA A 65 -7.06 -4.94 2.07
CA ALA A 65 -7.86 -3.72 1.98
C ALA A 65 -7.47 -2.85 0.77
N ARG A 66 -6.18 -2.76 0.46
CA ARG A 66 -5.69 -2.01 -0.72
C ARG A 66 -6.21 -2.57 -2.03
N ILE A 67 -6.35 -3.89 -2.16
CA ILE A 67 -6.80 -4.53 -3.40
C ILE A 67 -8.31 -4.66 -3.46
N ALA A 68 -8.93 -5.17 -2.40
CA ALA A 68 -10.38 -5.38 -2.33
C ALA A 68 -11.17 -4.06 -2.28
N ARG A 69 -10.54 -2.95 -1.86
CA ARG A 69 -11.22 -1.69 -1.50
C ARG A 69 -12.35 -1.91 -0.49
N LYS A 70 -12.07 -2.74 0.49
CA LYS A 70 -12.94 -3.08 1.62
C LYS A 70 -12.13 -2.99 2.90
N VAL A 71 -12.80 -3.03 4.03
CA VAL A 71 -12.12 -3.10 5.33
C VAL A 71 -11.41 -4.44 5.47
N GLY A 72 -10.10 -4.40 5.75
CA GLY A 72 -9.34 -5.58 6.16
C GLY A 72 -9.55 -5.81 7.66
N VAL A 73 -10.04 -6.98 8.05
CA VAL A 73 -10.29 -7.28 9.47
C VAL A 73 -9.19 -8.19 10.02
N VAL A 74 -8.55 -7.77 11.10
CA VAL A 74 -7.56 -8.57 11.84
C VAL A 74 -8.01 -8.76 13.28
N THR A 75 -7.78 -9.95 13.84
CA THR A 75 -8.13 -10.26 15.22
C THR A 75 -6.88 -10.55 16.04
N ALA A 76 -6.91 -10.24 17.33
CA ALA A 76 -5.83 -10.55 18.25
C ALA A 76 -6.34 -10.81 19.67
N GLN A 77 -5.54 -11.56 20.42
CA GLN A 77 -5.65 -11.71 21.85
C GLN A 77 -5.14 -10.44 22.56
N ASN A 78 -5.53 -10.24 23.82
CA ASN A 78 -4.97 -9.24 24.72
C ASN A 78 -3.45 -9.41 24.95
N GLY A 79 -2.83 -8.35 25.46
CA GLY A 79 -1.41 -8.34 25.82
C GLY A 79 -0.47 -8.51 24.63
N PRO A 80 0.33 -9.60 24.56
CA PRO A 80 1.39 -9.74 23.56
C PRO A 80 0.90 -9.68 22.12
N ALA A 81 -0.22 -10.31 21.79
CA ALA A 81 -0.79 -10.29 20.45
C ALA A 81 -1.27 -8.89 20.05
N ALA A 82 -1.96 -8.19 20.95
CA ALA A 82 -2.38 -6.80 20.75
C ALA A 82 -1.18 -5.87 20.51
N THR A 83 -0.09 -6.03 21.26
CA THR A 83 1.12 -5.21 21.09
C THR A 83 1.77 -5.39 19.71
N LEU A 84 1.71 -6.60 19.13
CA LEU A 84 2.23 -6.88 17.79
C LEU A 84 1.38 -6.25 16.67
N LEU A 85 0.14 -5.84 16.93
CA LEU A 85 -0.69 -5.10 15.96
C LEU A 85 -0.37 -3.60 15.89
N VAL A 86 0.37 -3.04 16.85
CA VAL A 86 0.66 -1.59 16.89
C VAL A 86 1.36 -1.12 15.63
N ALA A 87 2.41 -1.81 15.18
CA ALA A 87 3.19 -1.42 14.02
C ALA A 87 2.40 -1.48 12.70
N PRO A 88 1.68 -2.55 12.34
CA PRO A 88 0.89 -2.57 11.11
C PRO A 88 -0.31 -1.63 11.15
N LEU A 89 -0.92 -1.35 12.30
CA LEU A 89 -1.95 -0.31 12.42
C LEU A 89 -1.38 1.10 12.22
N ALA A 90 -0.17 1.37 12.72
CA ALA A 90 0.53 2.63 12.45
C ALA A 90 0.84 2.80 10.95
N GLU A 91 1.24 1.74 10.25
CA GLU A 91 1.38 1.75 8.78
C GLU A 91 0.04 2.08 8.13
N ALA A 92 -1.03 1.35 8.47
CA ALA A 92 -2.37 1.55 7.93
C ALA A 92 -2.88 2.99 8.17
N LEU A 93 -2.67 3.54 9.37
CA LEU A 93 -3.03 4.93 9.69
C LEU A 93 -2.28 5.93 8.80
N LYS A 94 -0.96 5.75 8.67
CA LYS A 94 -0.13 6.64 7.85
C LYS A 94 -0.33 6.42 6.35
N ALA A 95 -0.68 5.22 5.90
CA ALA A 95 -1.00 4.92 4.51
C ALA A 95 -2.47 5.19 4.15
N SER A 96 -3.32 5.52 5.13
CA SER A 96 -4.77 5.76 4.96
C SER A 96 -5.53 4.49 4.53
N ILE A 97 -5.20 3.34 5.10
CA ILE A 97 -5.80 2.05 4.76
C ILE A 97 -6.84 1.66 5.82
N PRO A 98 -8.07 1.28 5.42
CA PRO A 98 -9.12 0.88 6.34
C PRO A 98 -8.86 -0.54 6.88
N VAL A 99 -8.31 -0.63 8.08
CA VAL A 99 -8.12 -1.89 8.82
C VAL A 99 -8.95 -1.82 10.09
N LEU A 100 -9.71 -2.89 10.38
CA LEU A 100 -10.42 -3.02 11.64
C LEU A 100 -9.75 -4.12 12.47
N ALA A 101 -9.22 -3.75 13.62
CA ALA A 101 -8.68 -4.68 14.59
C ALA A 101 -9.73 -5.04 15.64
N LEU A 102 -9.98 -6.34 15.80
CA LEU A 102 -10.84 -6.91 16.82
C LEU A 102 -9.96 -7.56 17.89
N VAL A 103 -9.86 -6.93 19.05
CA VAL A 103 -8.97 -7.37 20.13
C VAL A 103 -9.78 -7.87 21.31
N GLN A 104 -9.59 -9.13 21.67
CA GLN A 104 -10.17 -9.66 22.90
C GLN A 104 -9.43 -9.08 24.10
N GLU A 105 -10.18 -8.71 25.14
CA GLU A 105 -9.64 -8.28 26.43
C GLU A 105 -9.91 -9.32 27.53
N VAL A 106 -9.37 -9.07 28.71
CA VAL A 106 -9.72 -9.82 29.92
C VAL A 106 -11.21 -9.65 30.23
N THR A 107 -11.77 -10.51 31.06
CA THR A 107 -13.17 -10.40 31.51
C THR A 107 -13.40 -9.10 32.28
N ARG A 108 -14.61 -8.56 32.25
CA ARG A 108 -14.92 -7.27 32.90
C ARG A 108 -14.68 -7.28 34.41
N ASP A 109 -14.93 -8.42 35.05
CA ASP A 109 -14.70 -8.61 36.51
C ASP A 109 -13.20 -8.75 36.87
N ALA A 110 -12.34 -9.05 35.91
CA ALA A 110 -10.89 -9.16 36.07
C ALA A 110 -10.14 -7.87 35.74
N THR A 111 -10.81 -6.86 35.18
CA THR A 111 -10.21 -5.57 34.81
C THR A 111 -9.62 -4.86 36.04
N ASP A 112 -8.41 -4.29 35.91
CA ASP A 112 -7.65 -3.58 36.96
C ASP A 112 -7.25 -4.51 38.14
N ARG A 113 -7.17 -5.83 37.90
CA ARG A 113 -6.77 -6.81 38.91
C ARG A 113 -5.44 -7.50 38.58
N ASN A 114 -4.67 -6.97 37.63
CA ASN A 114 -3.44 -7.59 37.13
C ASN A 114 -3.71 -9.01 36.60
N ALA A 115 -4.79 -9.13 35.81
CA ALA A 115 -5.17 -10.38 35.17
C ALA A 115 -4.12 -10.84 34.15
N PHE A 116 -4.12 -12.12 33.78
CA PHE A 116 -3.13 -12.64 32.83
C PHE A 116 -3.21 -11.90 31.48
N GLN A 117 -2.08 -11.32 31.06
CA GLN A 117 -1.93 -10.54 29.83
C GLN A 117 -2.79 -9.26 29.76
N GLU A 118 -3.27 -8.77 30.87
CA GLU A 118 -3.97 -7.50 30.94
C GLU A 118 -3.02 -6.34 30.55
N LEU A 119 -3.52 -5.41 29.77
CA LEU A 119 -2.82 -4.20 29.35
C LEU A 119 -3.86 -3.11 29.03
N ASP A 120 -3.51 -1.85 29.19
CA ASP A 120 -4.33 -0.72 28.77
C ASP A 120 -4.30 -0.59 27.23
N HIS A 121 -5.17 -1.35 26.56
CA HIS A 121 -5.24 -1.35 25.10
C HIS A 121 -5.87 -0.08 24.52
N LEU A 122 -6.70 0.65 25.28
CA LEU A 122 -7.24 1.93 24.83
C LEU A 122 -6.10 2.93 24.57
N ASN A 123 -5.20 3.08 25.53
CA ASN A 123 -4.05 3.96 25.38
C ASN A 123 -2.98 3.37 24.43
N LEU A 124 -2.85 2.06 24.36
CA LEU A 124 -1.94 1.39 23.42
C LEU A 124 -2.27 1.74 21.96
N PHE A 125 -3.55 1.70 21.56
CA PHE A 125 -3.96 1.91 20.18
C PHE A 125 -4.32 3.35 19.84
N ALA A 126 -4.52 4.24 20.82
CA ALA A 126 -4.91 5.64 20.58
C ALA A 126 -4.02 6.38 19.57
N PRO A 127 -2.66 6.27 19.56
CA PRO A 127 -1.81 6.98 18.61
C PRO A 127 -1.73 6.32 17.22
N VAL A 128 -2.23 5.09 17.06
CA VAL A 128 -2.08 4.30 15.83
C VAL A 128 -3.39 3.93 15.14
N ALA A 129 -4.52 4.43 15.66
CA ALA A 129 -5.84 4.23 15.07
C ALA A 129 -6.63 5.54 15.02
N LYS A 130 -7.56 5.65 14.06
CA LYS A 130 -8.49 6.77 13.96
C LYS A 130 -9.54 6.74 15.08
N TRP A 131 -9.86 5.54 15.53
CA TRP A 131 -10.93 5.33 16.49
C TRP A 131 -10.67 4.04 17.26
N VAL A 132 -10.79 4.10 18.60
CA VAL A 132 -10.60 2.96 19.51
C VAL A 132 -11.72 2.99 20.53
N ARG A 133 -12.42 1.88 20.72
CA ARG A 133 -13.47 1.76 21.75
C ARG A 133 -13.52 0.34 22.31
N ARG A 134 -13.84 0.28 23.61
CA ARG A 134 -14.22 -0.94 24.31
C ARG A 134 -15.75 -1.07 24.28
N ILE A 135 -16.23 -2.28 24.03
CA ILE A 135 -17.65 -2.61 24.07
C ILE A 135 -17.92 -3.37 25.38
N ASP A 136 -18.65 -2.75 26.28
CA ASP A 136 -18.97 -3.34 27.59
C ASP A 136 -20.39 -3.90 27.68
N TRP A 137 -21.25 -3.55 26.72
CA TRP A 137 -22.69 -3.82 26.74
C TRP A 137 -23.14 -4.52 25.46
N ALA A 138 -23.74 -5.71 25.60
CA ALA A 138 -24.22 -6.51 24.48
C ALA A 138 -25.27 -5.80 23.61
N ASP A 139 -26.13 -4.99 24.20
CA ASP A 139 -27.17 -4.23 23.50
C ASP A 139 -26.65 -3.04 22.69
N ARG A 140 -25.39 -2.62 22.93
CA ARG A 140 -24.72 -1.57 22.18
C ARG A 140 -23.81 -2.07 21.07
N LEU A 141 -23.73 -3.39 20.85
CA LEU A 141 -22.79 -4.01 19.90
C LEU A 141 -22.90 -3.43 18.50
N ASP A 142 -24.10 -3.39 17.92
CA ASP A 142 -24.33 -2.89 16.55
C ASP A 142 -23.94 -1.42 16.40
N ASP A 143 -24.16 -0.60 17.45
CA ASP A 143 -23.78 0.81 17.44
C ASP A 143 -22.27 0.97 17.28
N TYR A 144 -21.49 0.21 18.08
CA TYR A 144 -20.05 0.30 18.06
C TYR A 144 -19.45 -0.29 16.78
N VAL A 145 -20.05 -1.36 16.25
CA VAL A 145 -19.64 -1.93 14.95
C VAL A 145 -19.86 -0.90 13.84
N ASP A 146 -21.03 -0.29 13.76
CA ASP A 146 -21.33 0.75 12.75
C ASP A 146 -20.38 1.95 12.88
N MET A 147 -20.11 2.40 14.12
CA MET A 147 -19.14 3.50 14.35
C MET A 147 -17.73 3.12 13.91
N ALA A 148 -17.29 1.87 14.14
CA ALA A 148 -15.98 1.39 13.74
C ALA A 148 -15.83 1.37 12.21
N PHE A 149 -16.83 0.86 11.48
CA PHE A 149 -16.83 0.88 10.02
C PHE A 149 -16.92 2.29 9.47
N THR A 150 -17.78 3.14 10.03
CA THR A 150 -17.83 4.56 9.68
C THR A 150 -16.46 5.22 9.87
N ALA A 151 -15.83 5.03 11.01
CA ALA A 151 -14.51 5.61 11.28
C ALA A 151 -13.44 5.10 10.31
N ALA A 152 -13.46 3.81 9.98
CA ALA A 152 -12.48 3.22 9.06
C ALA A 152 -12.65 3.69 7.61
N CYS A 153 -13.89 3.90 7.14
CA CYS A 153 -14.21 4.08 5.73
C CYS A 153 -14.49 5.52 5.31
N SER A 154 -14.92 6.40 6.24
CA SER A 154 -15.32 7.78 5.92
C SER A 154 -14.15 8.75 5.88
N GLY A 155 -14.27 9.78 5.03
CA GLY A 155 -13.25 10.81 4.86
C GLY A 155 -11.93 10.19 4.40
N ARG A 156 -10.82 10.54 5.09
CA ARG A 156 -9.56 9.83 4.93
C ARG A 156 -9.66 8.47 5.62
N PRO A 157 -9.60 7.33 4.90
CA PRO A 157 -9.67 6.01 5.51
C PRO A 157 -8.52 5.75 6.52
N GLY A 158 -8.69 4.76 7.38
CA GLY A 158 -7.66 4.40 8.36
C GLY A 158 -8.15 3.35 9.35
N PRO A 159 -7.29 2.89 10.27
CA PRO A 159 -7.62 1.82 11.18
C PRO A 159 -8.62 2.24 12.28
N ALA A 160 -9.49 1.28 12.64
CA ALA A 160 -10.34 1.34 13.81
C ALA A 160 -10.09 0.10 14.68
N VAL A 161 -10.26 0.23 15.99
CA VAL A 161 -10.05 -0.86 16.96
C VAL A 161 -11.27 -1.04 17.84
N LEU A 162 -11.76 -2.27 17.89
CA LEU A 162 -12.78 -2.73 18.82
C LEU A 162 -12.14 -3.62 19.88
N LEU A 163 -12.28 -3.25 21.14
CA LEU A 163 -11.84 -4.02 22.30
C LEU A 163 -13.04 -4.74 22.89
N LEU A 164 -12.93 -6.05 23.09
CA LEU A 164 -14.03 -6.91 23.49
C LEU A 164 -13.65 -7.74 24.72
N PRO A 165 -14.28 -7.49 25.89
CA PRO A 165 -14.14 -8.38 27.05
C PRO A 165 -14.53 -9.82 26.71
N ALA A 166 -13.74 -10.79 27.18
CA ALA A 166 -13.93 -12.20 26.83
C ALA A 166 -15.29 -12.75 27.28
N ASP A 167 -15.76 -12.33 28.45
CA ASP A 167 -17.07 -12.72 29.01
C ASP A 167 -18.23 -12.18 28.19
N LEU A 168 -18.13 -10.97 27.63
CA LEU A 168 -19.14 -10.38 26.78
C LEU A 168 -19.44 -11.26 25.55
N LEU A 169 -18.40 -11.81 24.92
CA LEU A 169 -18.57 -12.63 23.72
C LEU A 169 -19.40 -13.89 23.92
N THR A 170 -19.44 -14.41 25.15
CA THR A 170 -20.19 -15.62 25.52
C THR A 170 -21.58 -15.33 26.08
N GLU A 171 -21.93 -14.08 26.32
CA GLU A 171 -23.28 -13.70 26.76
C GLU A 171 -24.34 -14.06 25.71
N ALA A 172 -25.55 -14.31 26.20
CA ALA A 172 -26.69 -14.38 25.32
C ALA A 172 -26.95 -13.00 24.69
N ALA A 173 -27.04 -12.95 23.37
CA ALA A 173 -27.44 -11.73 22.69
C ALA A 173 -28.91 -11.44 23.06
N ALA A 174 -29.14 -10.31 23.73
CA ALA A 174 -30.51 -9.88 24.01
C ALA A 174 -31.26 -9.67 22.68
N PRO A 175 -32.54 -10.10 22.58
CA PRO A 175 -33.36 -9.65 21.48
C PRO A 175 -33.31 -8.11 21.42
N LEU A 176 -33.28 -7.55 20.24
CA LEU A 176 -33.23 -6.09 20.02
C LEU A 176 -34.52 -5.45 20.56
N GLY A 177 -34.66 -5.39 21.88
CA GLY A 177 -35.83 -4.89 22.57
C GLY A 177 -36.06 -3.41 22.21
N GLY A 178 -36.94 -3.15 21.25
CA GLY A 178 -37.30 -1.80 20.84
C GLY A 178 -36.28 -1.04 19.97
N LEU A 179 -35.08 -1.55 19.74
CA LEU A 179 -34.13 -0.99 18.80
C LEU A 179 -34.46 -1.41 17.36
N ARG A 180 -34.31 -0.50 16.41
CA ARG A 180 -34.53 -0.80 14.99
C ARG A 180 -33.45 -1.73 14.47
N THR A 181 -33.83 -2.77 13.75
CA THR A 181 -32.89 -3.64 13.05
C THR A 181 -32.07 -2.82 12.03
N ARG A 182 -30.74 -2.83 12.14
CA ARG A 182 -29.84 -2.18 11.20
C ARG A 182 -29.67 -3.07 9.97
N ARG A 183 -29.74 -2.46 8.78
CA ARG A 183 -29.71 -3.20 7.50
C ARG A 183 -28.67 -2.65 6.52
N LEU A 184 -28.21 -1.40 6.70
CA LEU A 184 -27.29 -0.75 5.78
C LEU A 184 -25.87 -1.26 5.99
N SER A 185 -25.15 -1.46 4.89
CA SER A 185 -23.71 -1.70 4.91
C SER A 185 -22.95 -0.38 4.98
N LEU A 186 -21.91 -0.34 5.79
CA LEU A 186 -20.97 0.78 5.92
C LEU A 186 -19.54 0.36 5.54
N GLY A 187 -19.38 -0.79 4.88
CA GLY A 187 -18.06 -1.36 4.56
C GLY A 187 -17.49 -0.96 3.19
N GLU A 188 -18.13 -0.06 2.46
CA GLU A 188 -17.58 0.47 1.20
C GLU A 188 -16.48 1.49 1.46
N VAL A 189 -15.47 1.51 0.60
CA VAL A 189 -14.33 2.43 0.73
C VAL A 189 -14.11 3.19 -0.59
N PRO A 190 -14.18 4.52 -0.57
CA PRO A 190 -14.67 5.42 0.49
C PRO A 190 -16.18 5.26 0.73
N LEU A 191 -16.61 5.35 1.99
CA LEU A 191 -18.04 5.25 2.35
C LEU A 191 -18.81 6.49 1.88
N ASP A 192 -18.30 7.68 2.21
CA ASP A 192 -18.94 8.94 1.87
C ASP A 192 -18.07 9.71 0.87
N ARG A 193 -18.55 9.83 -0.36
CA ARG A 193 -17.86 10.63 -1.38
C ARG A 193 -18.44 12.03 -1.40
N SER A 194 -17.58 13.04 -1.24
CA SER A 194 -17.94 14.45 -1.35
C SER A 194 -17.29 15.09 -2.57
N LEU A 195 -18.03 15.86 -3.31
CA LEU A 195 -17.49 16.74 -4.35
C LEU A 195 -16.82 17.94 -3.66
N ALA A 196 -15.68 18.40 -4.17
CA ALA A 196 -15.11 19.68 -3.74
C ALA A 196 -16.05 20.84 -4.14
N ASP A 197 -15.88 22.00 -3.49
CA ASP A 197 -16.69 23.20 -3.78
C ASP A 197 -16.67 23.52 -5.29
N PRO A 198 -17.85 23.62 -5.96
CA PRO A 198 -17.92 23.92 -7.39
C PRO A 198 -17.23 25.24 -7.78
N ALA A 199 -17.27 26.26 -6.92
CA ALA A 199 -16.57 27.52 -7.18
C ALA A 199 -15.03 27.33 -7.13
N ALA A 200 -14.53 26.50 -6.21
CA ALA A 200 -13.12 26.15 -6.14
C ALA A 200 -12.69 25.30 -7.36
N ILE A 201 -13.54 24.38 -7.83
CA ILE A 201 -13.29 23.60 -9.05
C ILE A 201 -13.20 24.52 -10.27
N ALA A 202 -14.12 25.48 -10.43
CA ALA A 202 -14.10 26.45 -11.54
C ALA A 202 -12.82 27.31 -11.51
N ALA A 203 -12.42 27.82 -10.34
CA ALA A 203 -11.19 28.58 -10.19
C ALA A 203 -9.94 27.72 -10.47
N ALA A 204 -9.94 26.44 -10.07
CA ALA A 204 -8.87 25.50 -10.39
C ALA A 204 -8.78 25.21 -11.89
N ALA A 205 -9.92 25.07 -12.59
CA ALA A 205 -9.98 24.89 -14.04
C ALA A 205 -9.40 26.10 -14.77
N GLU A 206 -9.79 27.32 -14.39
CA GLU A 206 -9.24 28.56 -14.92
C GLU A 206 -7.72 28.64 -14.72
N ALA A 207 -7.25 28.39 -13.49
CA ALA A 207 -5.82 28.41 -13.18
C ALA A 207 -5.04 27.39 -14.01
N LEU A 208 -5.56 26.15 -14.15
CA LEU A 208 -4.98 25.13 -15.01
C LEU A 208 -5.01 25.55 -16.49
N ALA A 209 -6.07 26.15 -16.98
CA ALA A 209 -6.20 26.54 -18.38
C ALA A 209 -5.13 27.57 -18.81
N ILE A 210 -4.79 28.53 -17.95
CA ILE A 210 -3.82 29.59 -18.22
C ILE A 210 -2.37 29.24 -17.86
N ALA A 211 -2.14 28.15 -17.11
CA ALA A 211 -0.79 27.73 -16.71
C ALA A 211 0.06 27.38 -17.94
N LYS A 212 1.33 27.81 -17.95
CA LYS A 212 2.28 27.57 -19.05
C LYS A 212 2.92 26.20 -18.99
N HIS A 213 3.25 25.76 -17.77
CA HIS A 213 3.91 24.48 -17.49
C HIS A 213 3.18 23.72 -16.36
N PRO A 214 1.87 23.38 -16.57
CA PRO A 214 1.14 22.65 -15.56
C PRO A 214 1.63 21.20 -15.44
N LEU A 215 1.61 20.66 -14.22
CA LEU A 215 1.95 19.28 -13.92
C LEU A 215 0.93 18.69 -12.95
N VAL A 216 0.55 17.43 -13.15
CA VAL A 216 -0.26 16.67 -12.18
C VAL A 216 0.63 15.69 -11.44
N ILE A 217 0.51 15.63 -10.10
CA ILE A 217 1.17 14.62 -9.29
C ILE A 217 0.13 13.80 -8.55
N ALA A 218 0.00 12.53 -8.95
CA ALA A 218 -0.95 11.58 -8.38
C ALA A 218 -0.32 10.77 -7.24
N GLY A 219 -0.94 10.81 -6.07
CA GLY A 219 -0.58 10.01 -4.91
C GLY A 219 -1.46 8.78 -4.71
N GLY A 220 -1.27 8.10 -3.57
CA GLY A 220 -2.02 6.90 -3.19
C GLY A 220 -3.53 7.10 -3.07
N GLY A 221 -4.00 8.33 -2.83
CA GLY A 221 -5.42 8.66 -2.76
C GLY A 221 -6.19 8.39 -4.05
N VAL A 222 -5.53 8.45 -5.21
CA VAL A 222 -6.13 8.08 -6.50
C VAL A 222 -6.55 6.61 -6.51
N HIS A 223 -5.72 5.71 -5.98
CA HIS A 223 -6.05 4.29 -5.86
C HIS A 223 -7.19 4.04 -4.84
N LEU A 224 -7.13 4.71 -3.68
CA LEU A 224 -8.15 4.57 -2.65
C LEU A 224 -9.53 5.05 -3.11
N SER A 225 -9.56 6.17 -3.82
CA SER A 225 -10.79 6.69 -4.43
C SER A 225 -11.24 5.88 -5.65
N GLY A 226 -10.36 5.07 -6.27
CA GLY A 226 -10.63 4.42 -7.55
C GLY A 226 -10.75 5.40 -8.71
N ALA A 227 -9.95 6.47 -8.71
CA ALA A 227 -10.02 7.61 -9.61
C ALA A 227 -9.04 7.53 -10.79
N ALA A 228 -8.48 6.34 -11.08
CA ALA A 228 -7.47 6.19 -12.13
C ALA A 228 -8.01 6.50 -13.54
N ALA A 229 -9.27 6.15 -13.82
CA ALA A 229 -9.91 6.44 -15.09
C ALA A 229 -10.18 7.94 -15.26
N GLU A 230 -10.60 8.62 -14.20
CA GLU A 230 -10.84 10.06 -14.19
C GLU A 230 -9.52 10.85 -14.31
N LEU A 231 -8.44 10.36 -13.70
CA LEU A 231 -7.09 10.92 -13.90
C LEU A 231 -6.63 10.78 -15.35
N ALA A 232 -6.81 9.61 -15.96
CA ALA A 232 -6.47 9.38 -17.37
C ALA A 232 -7.31 10.25 -18.32
N ALA A 233 -8.60 10.43 -18.02
CA ALA A 233 -9.47 11.32 -18.79
C ALA A 233 -9.04 12.79 -18.70
N LEU A 234 -8.65 13.25 -17.50
CA LEU A 234 -8.10 14.59 -17.30
C LEU A 234 -6.78 14.77 -18.06
N GLN A 235 -5.87 13.79 -17.94
CA GLN A 235 -4.58 13.79 -18.64
C GLN A 235 -4.74 13.97 -20.15
N GLU A 236 -5.59 13.14 -20.76
CA GLU A 236 -5.78 13.17 -22.21
C GLU A 236 -6.52 14.42 -22.68
N ARG A 237 -7.67 14.77 -22.06
CA ARG A 237 -8.51 15.88 -22.50
C ARG A 237 -7.88 17.24 -22.28
N ALA A 238 -7.12 17.40 -21.21
CA ALA A 238 -6.47 18.66 -20.88
C ALA A 238 -4.98 18.70 -21.29
N HIS A 239 -4.47 17.67 -21.96
CA HIS A 239 -3.08 17.56 -22.43
C HIS A 239 -2.08 17.79 -21.29
N LEU A 240 -2.31 17.17 -20.11
CA LEU A 240 -1.53 17.43 -18.91
C LEU A 240 -0.44 16.36 -18.72
N PRO A 241 0.82 16.77 -18.50
CA PRO A 241 1.83 15.85 -17.97
C PRO A 241 1.41 15.32 -16.60
N VAL A 242 1.57 14.00 -16.38
CA VAL A 242 1.25 13.33 -15.12
C VAL A 242 2.45 12.61 -14.58
N ALA A 243 2.75 12.85 -13.32
CA ALA A 243 3.71 12.11 -12.53
C ALA A 243 3.01 11.40 -11.36
N THR A 244 3.65 10.41 -10.77
CA THR A 244 3.12 9.71 -9.59
C THR A 244 4.11 9.76 -8.44
N THR A 245 3.62 9.68 -7.21
CA THR A 245 4.46 9.36 -6.06
C THR A 245 4.70 7.83 -6.00
N VAL A 246 5.59 7.35 -5.14
CA VAL A 246 5.78 5.91 -4.93
C VAL A 246 4.47 5.21 -4.57
N MET A 247 3.65 5.82 -3.69
CA MET A 247 2.32 5.28 -3.33
C MET A 247 1.28 5.43 -4.45
N GLY A 248 1.51 6.34 -5.37
CA GLY A 248 0.66 6.56 -6.54
C GLY A 248 1.06 5.75 -7.77
N LYS A 249 2.16 4.96 -7.71
CA LYS A 249 2.59 4.15 -8.86
C LYS A 249 1.45 3.29 -9.40
N GLY A 250 1.27 3.35 -10.73
CA GLY A 250 0.17 2.69 -11.42
C GLY A 250 -1.16 3.45 -11.39
N ALA A 251 -1.28 4.60 -10.72
CA ALA A 251 -2.46 5.47 -10.86
C ALA A 251 -2.60 6.01 -12.29
N ALA A 252 -1.48 6.25 -12.97
CA ALA A 252 -1.40 6.57 -14.38
C ALA A 252 -0.70 5.45 -15.16
N ASP A 253 -1.03 5.33 -16.45
CA ASP A 253 -0.33 4.47 -17.40
C ASP A 253 1.04 5.08 -17.74
N GLU A 254 2.13 4.39 -17.41
CA GLU A 254 3.49 4.86 -17.71
C GLU A 254 3.92 4.61 -19.17
N THR A 255 3.05 4.02 -19.99
CA THR A 255 3.22 3.94 -21.46
C THR A 255 2.58 5.10 -22.18
N HIS A 256 1.74 5.90 -21.49
CA HIS A 256 1.14 7.09 -22.07
C HIS A 256 2.20 8.19 -22.28
N PRO A 257 2.27 8.84 -23.47
CA PRO A 257 3.35 9.79 -23.82
C PRO A 257 3.52 10.97 -22.87
N LEU A 258 2.45 11.40 -22.19
CA LEU A 258 2.50 12.49 -21.19
C LEU A 258 2.73 11.99 -19.76
N THR A 259 3.08 10.72 -19.53
CA THR A 259 3.37 10.23 -18.17
C THR A 259 4.86 10.21 -17.90
N LEU A 260 5.28 10.98 -16.88
CA LEU A 260 6.69 11.09 -16.51
C LEU A 260 7.20 9.81 -15.81
N GLY A 261 6.36 9.16 -15.04
CA GLY A 261 6.73 8.12 -14.07
C GLY A 261 6.75 8.66 -12.64
N ILE A 262 7.58 8.06 -11.76
CA ILE A 262 7.60 8.43 -10.34
C ILE A 262 8.51 9.63 -10.09
N VAL A 263 8.04 10.56 -9.23
CA VAL A 263 8.79 11.74 -8.79
C VAL A 263 9.07 11.71 -7.28
N GLY A 264 9.95 12.60 -6.84
CA GLY A 264 10.41 12.74 -5.47
C GLY A 264 11.86 12.30 -5.30
N TYR A 265 12.21 11.77 -4.13
CA TYR A 265 13.58 11.36 -3.80
C TYR A 265 14.13 10.24 -4.72
N VAL A 266 13.29 9.54 -5.44
CA VAL A 266 13.66 8.50 -6.43
C VAL A 266 14.10 9.07 -7.78
N MET A 267 14.24 10.40 -7.92
CA MET A 267 14.77 11.06 -9.11
C MET A 267 16.29 11.32 -8.99
N GLY A 268 17.01 10.46 -8.28
CA GLY A 268 18.46 10.53 -8.15
C GLY A 268 19.20 10.19 -9.44
N GLN A 269 20.54 10.36 -9.43
CA GLN A 269 21.40 9.99 -10.55
C GLN A 269 21.14 8.53 -10.96
N GLY A 270 21.00 8.25 -12.25
CA GLY A 270 20.70 6.92 -12.77
C GLY A 270 19.22 6.50 -12.68
N ALA A 271 18.33 7.32 -12.11
CA ALA A 271 16.89 7.04 -12.08
C ALA A 271 16.24 7.23 -13.45
N ARG A 272 15.18 6.46 -13.71
CA ARG A 272 14.36 6.58 -14.93
C ARG A 272 13.86 8.01 -15.18
N THR A 273 13.54 8.73 -14.11
CA THR A 273 12.97 10.07 -14.16
C THR A 273 13.98 11.18 -13.85
N ALA A 274 15.26 10.86 -13.67
CA ALA A 274 16.29 11.85 -13.32
C ALA A 274 16.37 13.01 -14.33
N ALA A 275 16.37 12.71 -15.63
CA ALA A 275 16.42 13.72 -16.69
C ALA A 275 15.14 14.57 -16.81
N LEU A 276 14.03 14.14 -16.17
CA LEU A 276 12.76 14.88 -16.13
C LEU A 276 12.65 15.80 -14.90
N ARG A 277 13.66 15.82 -14.02
CA ARG A 277 13.65 16.71 -12.85
C ARG A 277 13.49 18.20 -13.24
N PRO A 278 14.16 18.74 -14.26
CA PRO A 278 13.96 20.12 -14.70
C PRO A 278 12.51 20.41 -15.15
N MET A 279 11.79 19.40 -15.69
CA MET A 279 10.36 19.56 -16.03
C MET A 279 9.51 19.77 -14.78
N VAL A 280 9.79 19.07 -13.68
CA VAL A 280 9.09 19.23 -12.41
C VAL A 280 9.44 20.57 -11.76
N GLU A 281 10.73 20.95 -11.76
CA GLU A 281 11.23 22.18 -11.14
C GLU A 281 10.73 23.46 -11.85
N ARG A 282 10.49 23.42 -13.18
CA ARG A 282 9.97 24.57 -13.94
C ARG A 282 8.44 24.64 -13.97
N ALA A 283 7.73 23.69 -13.33
CA ALA A 283 6.27 23.73 -13.29
C ALA A 283 5.78 25.02 -12.61
N ASP A 284 4.96 25.82 -13.29
CA ASP A 284 4.38 27.04 -12.74
C ASP A 284 3.09 26.78 -11.96
N LEU A 285 2.46 25.61 -12.18
CA LEU A 285 1.30 25.14 -11.44
C LEU A 285 1.32 23.61 -11.31
N VAL A 286 1.19 23.12 -10.08
CA VAL A 286 1.11 21.68 -9.80
C VAL A 286 -0.24 21.34 -9.20
N LEU A 287 -0.96 20.41 -9.84
CA LEU A 287 -2.15 19.78 -9.29
C LEU A 287 -1.74 18.53 -8.51
N LEU A 288 -1.81 18.61 -7.18
CA LEU A 288 -1.58 17.48 -6.28
C LEU A 288 -2.89 16.72 -6.07
N VAL A 289 -2.93 15.42 -6.34
CA VAL A 289 -4.13 14.58 -6.22
C VAL A 289 -3.89 13.44 -5.25
N GLY A 290 -4.55 13.47 -4.10
CA GLY A 290 -4.46 12.41 -3.08
C GLY A 290 -3.03 12.15 -2.61
N SER A 291 -2.25 13.22 -2.42
CA SER A 291 -0.85 13.16 -2.00
C SER A 291 -0.63 14.05 -0.78
N ARG A 292 -0.10 13.49 0.30
CA ARG A 292 0.20 14.22 1.54
C ARG A 292 1.50 15.01 1.51
N THR A 293 2.11 15.17 0.34
CA THR A 293 3.34 15.95 0.15
C THR A 293 4.45 15.62 1.17
N ASN A 294 4.62 14.32 1.47
CA ASN A 294 5.59 13.86 2.46
C ASN A 294 7.04 14.05 1.98
N GLN A 295 7.98 13.90 2.91
CA GLN A 295 9.42 14.09 2.67
C GLN A 295 9.92 13.37 1.43
N ASN A 296 9.62 12.07 1.27
CA ASN A 296 10.12 11.27 0.15
C ASN A 296 9.46 11.65 -1.19
N GLY A 297 8.15 11.92 -1.18
CA GLY A 297 7.40 12.29 -2.39
C GLY A 297 7.73 13.68 -2.93
N THR A 298 8.39 14.51 -2.13
CA THR A 298 8.77 15.89 -2.48
C THR A 298 10.27 16.15 -2.40
N ASP A 299 11.07 15.09 -2.32
CA ASP A 299 12.52 15.15 -2.16
C ASP A 299 12.94 16.13 -1.03
N SER A 300 12.44 15.86 0.17
CA SER A 300 12.64 16.72 1.36
C SER A 300 12.14 18.16 1.15
N TRP A 301 10.99 18.29 0.47
CA TRP A 301 10.31 19.57 0.13
C TRP A 301 11.13 20.51 -0.76
N LYS A 302 12.09 19.95 -1.53
CA LYS A 302 12.99 20.67 -2.45
C LYS A 302 12.70 20.41 -3.93
N LEU A 303 11.64 19.65 -4.23
CA LEU A 303 11.37 19.19 -5.60
C LEU A 303 10.86 20.31 -6.52
N PHE A 304 10.19 21.32 -5.97
CA PHE A 304 9.50 22.34 -6.77
C PHE A 304 10.25 23.67 -6.74
N GLY A 305 10.13 24.45 -7.81
CA GLY A 305 10.65 25.79 -7.87
C GLY A 305 9.97 26.75 -6.88
N PRO A 306 10.61 27.85 -6.48
CA PRO A 306 10.06 28.79 -5.49
C PRO A 306 8.79 29.50 -5.95
N GLU A 307 8.57 29.64 -7.25
CA GLU A 307 7.41 30.31 -7.84
C GLU A 307 6.28 29.33 -8.22
N THR A 308 6.45 28.04 -7.95
CA THR A 308 5.43 27.03 -8.25
C THR A 308 4.19 27.27 -7.40
N ARG A 309 3.03 27.42 -8.04
CA ARG A 309 1.73 27.46 -7.39
C ARG A 309 1.13 26.06 -7.30
N PHE A 310 0.22 25.86 -6.35
CA PHE A 310 -0.38 24.55 -6.13
C PHE A 310 -1.90 24.60 -6.13
N ILE A 311 -2.51 23.57 -6.70
CA ILE A 311 -3.88 23.14 -6.44
C ILE A 311 -3.76 21.80 -5.70
N HIS A 312 -4.44 21.65 -4.57
CA HIS A 312 -4.33 20.42 -3.79
C HIS A 312 -5.70 19.79 -3.57
N LEU A 313 -5.90 18.62 -4.17
CA LEU A 313 -7.11 17.79 -4.03
C LEU A 313 -6.84 16.63 -3.08
N ASP A 314 -7.53 16.64 -1.95
CA ASP A 314 -7.51 15.53 -0.98
C ASP A 314 -8.85 15.44 -0.24
N ALA A 315 -9.20 14.24 0.24
CA ALA A 315 -10.38 14.02 1.06
C ALA A 315 -10.20 14.52 2.51
N ASP A 316 -8.95 14.67 2.97
CA ASP A 316 -8.62 15.17 4.30
C ASP A 316 -8.32 16.68 4.26
N PRO A 317 -9.21 17.53 4.82
CA PRO A 317 -8.98 18.97 4.82
C PRO A 317 -7.71 19.39 5.56
N MET A 318 -7.16 18.55 6.44
CA MET A 318 -5.93 18.84 7.19
C MET A 318 -4.67 18.56 6.36
N GLU A 319 -4.77 17.78 5.31
CA GLU A 319 -3.65 17.53 4.38
C GLU A 319 -3.58 18.59 3.28
N VAL A 320 -4.73 19.17 2.88
CA VAL A 320 -4.79 20.18 1.81
C VAL A 320 -4.07 21.46 2.25
N GLY A 321 -3.00 21.81 1.55
CA GLY A 321 -2.21 23.01 1.84
C GLY A 321 -1.22 22.87 3.01
N ARG A 322 -1.00 21.67 3.55
CA ARG A 322 -0.15 21.44 4.74
C ARG A 322 1.29 21.92 4.57
N ASN A 323 1.92 21.56 3.46
CA ASN A 323 3.35 21.83 3.21
C ASN A 323 3.56 22.91 2.14
N TYR A 324 2.59 23.13 1.28
CA TYR A 324 2.59 24.14 0.24
C TYR A 324 1.27 24.89 0.26
N GLU A 325 1.29 26.22 0.29
CA GLU A 325 0.07 27.00 0.10
C GLU A 325 -0.59 26.59 -1.22
N ALA A 326 -1.89 26.33 -1.22
CA ALA A 326 -2.59 25.75 -2.35
C ALA A 326 -4.03 26.26 -2.48
N MET A 327 -4.52 26.32 -3.70
CA MET A 327 -5.96 26.33 -3.96
C MET A 327 -6.54 25.01 -3.46
N ARG A 328 -7.56 25.08 -2.60
CA ARG A 328 -8.04 23.94 -1.83
C ARG A 328 -9.21 23.26 -2.53
N LEU A 329 -9.02 22.00 -2.93
CA LEU A 329 -10.07 21.11 -3.39
C LEU A 329 -10.26 20.00 -2.35
N VAL A 330 -11.14 20.24 -1.36
CA VAL A 330 -11.44 19.25 -0.33
C VAL A 330 -12.57 18.36 -0.82
N GLY A 331 -12.25 17.11 -1.18
CA GLY A 331 -13.23 16.18 -1.73
C GLY A 331 -12.64 14.87 -2.23
N ASP A 332 -13.51 13.97 -2.65
CA ASP A 332 -13.15 12.70 -3.26
C ASP A 332 -12.50 12.92 -4.64
N ALA A 333 -11.38 12.24 -4.89
CA ALA A 333 -10.61 12.42 -6.11
C ALA A 333 -11.40 12.02 -7.37
N LYS A 334 -12.21 10.94 -7.31
CA LYS A 334 -12.99 10.48 -8.46
C LYS A 334 -14.02 11.50 -8.91
N LEU A 335 -14.83 11.99 -7.97
CA LEU A 335 -15.87 12.98 -8.26
C LEU A 335 -15.27 14.32 -8.70
N THR A 336 -14.22 14.75 -7.99
CA THR A 336 -13.65 16.09 -8.24
C THR A 336 -12.82 16.13 -9.53
N LEU A 337 -12.08 15.06 -9.88
CA LEU A 337 -11.38 15.00 -11.18
C LEU A 337 -12.35 14.96 -12.36
N ALA A 338 -13.48 14.24 -12.24
CA ALA A 338 -14.51 14.23 -13.27
C ALA A 338 -15.07 15.66 -13.49
N ALA A 339 -15.48 16.34 -12.41
CA ALA A 339 -16.01 17.70 -12.48
C ALA A 339 -14.96 18.72 -12.98
N LEU A 340 -13.69 18.57 -12.57
CA LEU A 340 -12.60 19.43 -13.05
C LEU A 340 -12.35 19.24 -14.55
N THR A 341 -12.46 18.00 -15.05
CA THR A 341 -12.33 17.70 -16.49
C THR A 341 -13.45 18.34 -17.30
N GLU A 342 -14.68 18.32 -16.77
CA GLU A 342 -15.82 18.99 -17.39
C GLU A 342 -15.66 20.51 -17.38
N ALA A 343 -15.22 21.10 -16.26
CA ALA A 343 -14.97 22.52 -16.15
C ALA A 343 -13.89 23.00 -17.15
N LEU A 344 -12.82 22.23 -17.30
CA LEU A 344 -11.74 22.53 -18.26
C LEU A 344 -12.21 22.50 -19.71
N ALA A 345 -13.23 21.73 -20.05
CA ALA A 345 -13.79 21.70 -21.42
C ALA A 345 -14.40 23.05 -21.89
N ALA A 346 -14.70 23.96 -20.95
CA ALA A 346 -15.19 25.30 -21.26
C ALA A 346 -14.05 26.29 -21.57
N HIS A 347 -12.79 25.92 -21.45
CA HIS A 347 -11.62 26.76 -21.64
C HIS A 347 -10.90 26.45 -22.97
N ASP A 348 -10.24 27.46 -23.55
CA ASP A 348 -9.38 27.26 -24.72
C ASP A 348 -8.05 26.60 -24.30
N LEU A 349 -7.83 25.36 -24.72
CA LEU A 349 -6.63 24.58 -24.48
C LEU A 349 -5.75 24.43 -25.75
N SER A 350 -6.02 25.21 -26.82
CA SER A 350 -5.32 25.11 -28.11
C SER A 350 -3.81 25.30 -27.99
N ALA A 351 -3.35 26.26 -27.18
CA ALA A 351 -1.92 26.48 -26.93
C ALA A 351 -1.26 25.24 -26.26
N ARG A 352 -1.96 24.58 -25.35
CA ARG A 352 -1.46 23.37 -24.71
C ARG A 352 -1.45 22.18 -25.64
N ALA A 353 -2.51 22.02 -26.45
CA ALA A 353 -2.55 20.99 -27.49
C ALA A 353 -1.38 21.16 -28.47
N ALA A 354 -1.06 22.41 -28.85
CA ALA A 354 0.09 22.73 -29.72
C ALA A 354 1.45 22.43 -29.05
N ALA A 355 1.57 22.59 -27.71
CA ALA A 355 2.80 22.29 -26.96
C ALA A 355 2.99 20.81 -26.69
N ARG A 356 1.92 19.98 -26.70
CA ARG A 356 1.93 18.57 -26.37
C ARG A 356 3.02 17.74 -27.06
N PRO A 357 3.24 17.85 -28.41
CA PRO A 357 4.25 17.03 -29.06
C PRO A 357 5.68 17.29 -28.55
N ALA A 358 6.00 18.52 -28.16
CA ALA A 358 7.30 18.85 -27.61
C ALA A 358 7.50 18.24 -26.20
N ILE A 359 6.45 18.24 -25.36
CA ILE A 359 6.47 17.63 -24.05
C ILE A 359 6.61 16.09 -24.16
N GLU A 360 5.85 15.48 -25.07
CA GLU A 360 5.94 14.04 -25.36
C GLU A 360 7.35 13.65 -25.84
N ALA A 361 7.96 14.45 -26.71
CA ALA A 361 9.33 14.22 -27.17
C ALA A 361 10.37 14.34 -26.05
N GLU A 362 10.23 15.31 -25.14
CA GLU A 362 11.11 15.49 -23.98
C GLU A 362 11.02 14.26 -23.04
N ILE A 363 9.81 13.79 -22.75
CA ILE A 363 9.61 12.59 -21.91
C ILE A 363 10.17 11.35 -22.60
N ALA A 364 9.89 11.16 -23.89
CA ALA A 364 10.38 10.02 -24.67
C ALA A 364 11.91 9.96 -24.72
N GLU A 365 12.57 11.10 -24.94
CA GLU A 365 14.04 11.17 -24.97
C GLU A 365 14.66 10.90 -23.60
N ALA A 366 14.06 11.41 -22.51
CA ALA A 366 14.52 11.12 -21.16
C ALA A 366 14.47 9.61 -20.84
N VAL A 367 13.36 8.94 -21.21
CA VAL A 367 13.21 7.49 -21.02
C VAL A 367 14.15 6.70 -21.92
N ALA A 368 14.31 7.10 -23.17
CA ALA A 368 15.25 6.47 -24.11
C ALA A 368 16.71 6.66 -23.65
N GLY A 369 17.07 7.85 -23.17
CA GLY A 369 18.35 8.14 -22.58
C GLY A 369 18.66 7.24 -21.38
N TRP A 370 17.72 7.14 -20.45
CA TRP A 370 17.85 6.23 -19.32
C TRP A 370 18.07 4.77 -19.75
N ARG A 371 17.29 4.27 -20.71
CA ARG A 371 17.46 2.90 -21.23
C ARG A 371 18.87 2.66 -21.78
N ARG A 372 19.42 3.63 -22.50
CA ARG A 372 20.83 3.55 -23.00
C ARG A 372 21.83 3.46 -21.84
N THR A 373 21.64 4.22 -20.78
CA THR A 373 22.57 4.20 -19.62
C THR A 373 22.55 2.87 -18.86
N ILE A 374 21.41 2.21 -18.75
CA ILE A 374 21.29 0.94 -18.01
C ILE A 374 21.59 -0.30 -18.86
N GLU A 375 21.70 -0.21 -20.19
CA GLU A 375 21.85 -1.35 -21.10
C GLU A 375 23.03 -2.26 -20.71
N GLY A 376 24.18 -1.66 -20.40
CA GLY A 376 25.37 -2.39 -20.01
C GLY A 376 25.25 -3.16 -18.70
N VAL A 377 24.44 -2.69 -17.76
CA VAL A 377 24.23 -3.36 -16.47
C VAL A 377 23.14 -4.43 -16.54
N ILE A 378 22.06 -4.17 -17.27
CA ILE A 378 20.94 -5.12 -17.38
C ILE A 378 21.27 -6.32 -18.29
N SER A 379 22.24 -6.19 -19.21
CA SER A 379 22.71 -7.26 -20.08
C SER A 379 23.82 -8.13 -19.46
N ARG A 380 24.45 -7.66 -18.37
CA ARG A 380 25.62 -8.30 -17.77
C ARG A 380 25.27 -9.64 -17.12
N ASP A 381 26.03 -10.71 -17.46
CA ASP A 381 25.97 -12.00 -16.75
C ASP A 381 26.92 -11.96 -15.54
N ALA A 382 26.48 -11.24 -14.49
CA ALA A 382 27.25 -11.08 -13.26
C ALA A 382 26.91 -12.17 -12.23
N ALA A 383 27.88 -12.52 -11.39
CA ALA A 383 27.75 -13.34 -10.20
C ALA A 383 28.55 -12.67 -9.06
N PRO A 384 27.89 -12.20 -7.99
CA PRO A 384 26.44 -12.20 -7.77
C PRO A 384 25.67 -11.35 -8.79
N CYS A 385 24.36 -11.58 -8.91
CA CYS A 385 23.49 -10.94 -9.87
C CYS A 385 23.36 -9.42 -9.65
N ARG A 386 23.16 -8.67 -10.72
CA ARG A 386 22.77 -7.26 -10.60
C ARG A 386 21.28 -7.13 -10.38
N PRO A 387 20.81 -6.38 -9.32
CA PRO A 387 19.39 -6.13 -9.11
C PRO A 387 18.70 -5.48 -10.31
N GLU A 388 19.40 -4.61 -11.06
CA GLU A 388 18.91 -3.97 -12.28
C GLU A 388 18.53 -5.00 -13.34
N ARG A 389 19.30 -6.08 -13.49
CA ARG A 389 18.99 -7.19 -14.40
C ARG A 389 17.72 -7.91 -13.99
N LEU A 390 17.59 -8.23 -12.69
CA LEU A 390 16.37 -8.85 -12.17
C LEU A 390 15.13 -7.99 -12.45
N MET A 391 15.24 -6.69 -12.23
CA MET A 391 14.13 -5.76 -12.49
C MET A 391 13.79 -5.66 -13.98
N ALA A 392 14.78 -5.63 -14.85
CA ALA A 392 14.55 -5.57 -16.30
C ALA A 392 13.87 -6.84 -16.82
N GLU A 393 14.30 -8.02 -16.34
CA GLU A 393 13.63 -9.28 -16.69
C GLU A 393 12.21 -9.37 -16.13
N LEU A 394 12.00 -8.88 -14.89
CA LEU A 394 10.68 -8.83 -14.29
C LEU A 394 9.76 -7.87 -15.05
N ASP A 395 10.24 -6.66 -15.41
CA ASP A 395 9.43 -5.69 -16.20
C ASP A 395 8.98 -6.25 -17.54
N ARG A 396 9.81 -7.09 -18.17
CA ARG A 396 9.49 -7.76 -19.44
C ARG A 396 8.39 -8.82 -19.29
N LEU A 397 8.31 -9.49 -18.12
CA LEU A 397 7.44 -10.65 -17.88
C LEU A 397 6.12 -10.32 -17.17
N ILE A 398 6.05 -9.20 -16.45
CA ILE A 398 4.81 -8.79 -15.79
C ILE A 398 3.81 -8.23 -16.81
N GLY A 399 2.54 -8.62 -16.64
CA GLY A 399 1.42 -8.11 -17.41
C GLY A 399 0.71 -6.93 -16.74
N GLN A 400 -0.24 -6.35 -17.45
CA GLN A 400 -1.01 -5.19 -16.95
C GLN A 400 -1.95 -5.53 -15.79
N GLU A 401 -2.34 -6.80 -15.62
CA GLU A 401 -3.24 -7.25 -14.54
C GLU A 401 -2.47 -7.78 -13.33
N ASP A 402 -1.14 -7.94 -13.43
CA ASP A 402 -0.33 -8.41 -12.33
C ASP A 402 -0.26 -7.39 -11.20
N ILE A 403 -0.26 -7.90 -9.98
CA ILE A 403 -0.08 -7.11 -8.76
C ILE A 403 1.35 -7.29 -8.29
N VAL A 404 2.06 -6.18 -8.11
CA VAL A 404 3.43 -6.20 -7.60
C VAL A 404 3.45 -5.64 -6.19
N VAL A 405 4.02 -6.39 -5.27
CA VAL A 405 4.19 -5.98 -3.87
C VAL A 405 5.68 -5.88 -3.58
N ALA A 406 6.12 -4.78 -3.01
CA ALA A 406 7.49 -4.63 -2.54
C ALA A 406 7.52 -4.43 -1.04
N ASP A 407 8.49 -5.05 -0.38
CA ASP A 407 8.83 -4.68 0.99
C ASP A 407 9.39 -3.24 1.04
N ALA A 408 9.52 -2.68 2.22
CA ALA A 408 10.16 -1.38 2.43
C ALA A 408 11.63 -1.36 1.93
N SER A 409 12.27 -0.21 2.04
CA SER A 409 13.68 -0.04 1.69
C SER A 409 13.97 -0.19 0.19
N TYR A 410 15.06 -0.82 -0.19
CA TYR A 410 15.53 -0.96 -1.57
C TYR A 410 14.54 -1.67 -2.49
N SER A 411 13.84 -2.69 -2.01
CA SER A 411 12.84 -3.42 -2.80
C SER A 411 11.84 -2.48 -3.47
N SER A 412 11.29 -1.54 -2.70
CA SER A 412 10.32 -0.56 -3.22
C SER A 412 10.96 0.48 -4.16
N ILE A 413 12.24 0.81 -3.97
CA ILE A 413 12.95 1.77 -4.82
C ILE A 413 13.30 1.12 -6.17
N TRP A 414 13.72 -0.15 -6.18
CA TRP A 414 13.95 -0.91 -7.40
C TRP A 414 12.68 -1.00 -8.25
N ILE A 415 11.55 -1.40 -7.64
CA ILE A 415 10.26 -1.45 -8.33
C ILE A 415 9.84 -0.07 -8.87
N ALA A 416 10.03 0.98 -8.06
CA ALA A 416 9.69 2.34 -8.46
C ALA A 416 10.40 2.79 -9.74
N ASN A 417 11.68 2.48 -9.86
CA ASN A 417 12.52 2.94 -10.97
C ASN A 417 12.46 2.06 -12.22
N TYR A 418 12.28 0.75 -12.06
CA TYR A 418 12.48 -0.19 -13.17
C TYR A 418 11.18 -0.77 -13.74
N LEU A 419 10.14 -0.95 -12.92
CA LEU A 419 8.90 -1.53 -13.44
C LEU A 419 8.00 -0.46 -14.05
N THR A 420 7.33 -0.84 -15.11
CA THR A 420 6.43 0.03 -15.87
C THR A 420 4.97 -0.31 -15.57
N ALA A 421 4.18 0.66 -15.14
CA ALA A 421 2.73 0.52 -15.08
C ALA A 421 2.15 0.61 -16.51
N ARG A 422 1.37 -0.39 -16.92
CA ARG A 422 0.90 -0.57 -18.31
C ARG A 422 -0.59 -0.30 -18.51
N ARG A 423 -1.27 0.13 -17.46
CA ARG A 423 -2.65 0.63 -17.51
C ARG A 423 -2.94 1.55 -16.32
N PRO A 424 -3.92 2.47 -16.44
CA PRO A 424 -4.41 3.21 -15.29
C PRO A 424 -5.00 2.26 -14.24
N GLY A 425 -4.59 2.41 -12.99
CA GLY A 425 -5.06 1.60 -11.87
C GLY A 425 -4.33 0.25 -11.68
N GLN A 426 -3.25 -0.05 -12.41
CA GLN A 426 -2.38 -1.20 -12.11
C GLN A 426 -1.82 -1.10 -10.69
N ARG A 427 -1.75 -2.21 -9.96
CA ARG A 427 -1.45 -2.19 -8.54
C ARG A 427 0.01 -2.50 -8.23
N PHE A 428 0.67 -1.51 -7.59
CA PHE A 428 1.99 -1.62 -7.00
C PHE A 428 1.86 -1.26 -5.51
N LEU A 429 2.08 -2.22 -4.62
CA LEU A 429 1.92 -2.05 -3.19
C LEU A 429 3.27 -1.98 -2.49
N THR A 430 3.37 -1.10 -1.51
CA THR A 430 4.55 -1.01 -0.65
C THR A 430 4.18 -0.35 0.68
N PRO A 431 4.78 -0.77 1.82
CA PRO A 431 4.55 -0.15 3.10
C PRO A 431 5.29 1.20 3.18
N ARG A 432 4.63 2.29 2.81
CA ARG A 432 5.20 3.65 2.81
C ARG A 432 4.50 4.60 3.80
N GLY A 433 3.69 4.07 4.71
CA GLY A 433 3.17 4.82 5.85
C GLY A 433 4.27 5.14 6.85
N ILE A 434 4.84 4.10 7.44
CA ILE A 434 6.00 4.17 8.33
C ILE A 434 7.19 3.34 7.84
N ALA A 435 7.03 2.61 6.75
CA ALA A 435 8.07 1.85 6.05
C ALA A 435 8.71 0.72 6.90
N GLY A 436 7.90 -0.05 7.64
CA GLY A 436 8.36 -1.22 8.37
C GLY A 436 8.89 -2.32 7.45
N LEU A 437 9.99 -2.95 7.84
CA LEU A 437 10.56 -4.10 7.15
C LEU A 437 9.76 -5.38 7.45
N GLY A 438 9.72 -6.29 6.48
CA GLY A 438 9.10 -7.62 6.63
C GLY A 438 7.62 -7.67 6.32
N TRP A 439 7.02 -6.59 5.81
CA TRP A 439 5.61 -6.56 5.44
C TRP A 439 5.32 -6.91 3.98
N GLY A 440 6.35 -7.03 3.14
CA GLY A 440 6.19 -7.35 1.73
C GLY A 440 5.42 -8.66 1.52
N LEU A 441 5.91 -9.78 2.06
CA LEU A 441 5.27 -11.09 1.93
C LEU A 441 3.86 -11.13 2.56
N PRO A 442 3.62 -10.66 3.80
CA PRO A 442 2.27 -10.60 4.36
C PRO A 442 1.29 -9.76 3.52
N MET A 443 1.71 -8.58 3.04
CA MET A 443 0.86 -7.76 2.15
C MET A 443 0.55 -8.48 0.83
N ALA A 444 1.50 -9.24 0.28
CA ALA A 444 1.28 -10.04 -0.93
C ALA A 444 0.29 -11.17 -0.68
N ILE A 445 0.32 -11.82 0.48
CA ILE A 445 -0.69 -12.80 0.91
C ILE A 445 -2.07 -12.15 0.93
N GLY A 446 -2.21 -11.01 1.60
CA GLY A 446 -3.47 -10.26 1.64
C GLY A 446 -3.96 -9.85 0.25
N ALA A 447 -3.07 -9.38 -0.62
CA ALA A 447 -3.38 -9.02 -2.00
C ALA A 447 -3.84 -10.21 -2.83
N GLN A 448 -3.19 -11.39 -2.69
CA GLN A 448 -3.59 -12.61 -3.41
C GLN A 448 -4.96 -13.12 -2.95
N ILE A 449 -5.26 -13.03 -1.66
CA ILE A 449 -6.59 -13.39 -1.13
C ILE A 449 -7.67 -12.45 -1.69
N ALA A 450 -7.35 -11.17 -1.84
CA ALA A 450 -8.28 -10.18 -2.40
C ALA A 450 -8.50 -10.30 -3.91
N ALA A 451 -7.51 -10.84 -4.63
CA ALA A 451 -7.54 -11.01 -6.09
C ALA A 451 -7.03 -12.42 -6.46
N PRO A 452 -7.82 -13.48 -6.23
CA PRO A 452 -7.38 -14.87 -6.39
C PRO A 452 -6.94 -15.22 -7.82
N GLU A 453 -7.52 -14.56 -8.83
CA GLU A 453 -7.17 -14.79 -10.25
C GLU A 453 -5.96 -14.00 -10.74
N ALA A 454 -5.56 -12.97 -9.97
CA ALA A 454 -4.40 -12.16 -10.35
C ALA A 454 -3.10 -12.88 -9.99
N ARG A 455 -2.06 -12.66 -10.79
CA ARG A 455 -0.72 -13.08 -10.45
C ARG A 455 -0.09 -12.02 -9.52
N VAL A 456 0.33 -12.46 -8.33
CA VAL A 456 0.96 -11.59 -7.33
C VAL A 456 2.46 -11.90 -7.24
N VAL A 457 3.28 -10.87 -7.44
CA VAL A 457 4.74 -10.94 -7.30
C VAL A 457 5.16 -10.09 -6.12
N CYS A 458 5.92 -10.69 -5.20
CA CYS A 458 6.45 -10.03 -4.01
C CYS A 458 7.97 -9.88 -4.12
N LEU A 459 8.50 -8.67 -3.97
CA LEU A 459 9.94 -8.39 -3.91
C LEU A 459 10.33 -7.99 -2.49
N CYS A 460 11.22 -8.75 -1.87
CA CYS A 460 11.76 -8.49 -0.54
C CYS A 460 13.29 -8.40 -0.58
N GLY A 461 13.91 -7.62 0.32
CA GLY A 461 15.29 -7.82 0.69
C GLY A 461 15.40 -8.95 1.72
N ASP A 462 16.55 -9.62 1.79
CA ASP A 462 16.84 -10.70 2.74
C ASP A 462 16.63 -10.26 4.20
N GLY A 463 17.09 -9.06 4.56
CA GLY A 463 16.89 -8.51 5.90
C GLY A 463 15.43 -8.28 6.27
N GLY A 464 14.61 -7.76 5.32
CA GLY A 464 13.16 -7.63 5.53
C GLY A 464 12.45 -8.97 5.56
N PHE A 465 12.77 -9.87 4.63
CA PHE A 465 12.17 -11.19 4.53
C PHE A 465 12.39 -12.04 5.79
N ALA A 466 13.52 -11.87 6.47
CA ALA A 466 13.82 -12.54 7.73
C ALA A 466 12.79 -12.29 8.85
N HIS A 467 12.06 -11.18 8.81
CA HIS A 467 11.00 -10.88 9.76
C HIS A 467 9.70 -11.67 9.52
N SER A 468 9.51 -12.25 8.33
CA SER A 468 8.22 -12.83 7.94
C SER A 468 8.31 -14.17 7.20
N TRP A 469 9.49 -14.79 7.11
CA TRP A 469 9.63 -16.09 6.40
C TRP A 469 8.74 -17.20 6.96
N ALA A 470 8.32 -17.13 8.23
CA ALA A 470 7.37 -18.09 8.79
C ALA A 470 6.02 -18.10 8.02
N GLU A 471 5.67 -17.00 7.33
CA GLU A 471 4.46 -16.92 6.52
C GLU A 471 4.56 -17.70 5.20
N LEU A 472 5.72 -18.31 4.89
CA LEU A 472 5.84 -19.32 3.83
C LEU A 472 4.94 -20.53 4.13
N GLU A 473 4.82 -20.91 5.41
CA GLU A 473 3.86 -21.95 5.83
C GLU A 473 2.42 -21.50 5.53
N THR A 474 2.11 -20.24 5.78
CA THR A 474 0.80 -19.66 5.46
C THR A 474 0.51 -19.73 3.95
N LEU A 475 1.47 -19.36 3.09
CA LEU A 475 1.35 -19.52 1.63
C LEU A 475 1.06 -20.98 1.25
N ARG A 476 1.81 -21.93 1.84
CA ARG A 476 1.66 -23.36 1.55
C ARG A 476 0.31 -23.89 2.00
N ARG A 477 -0.10 -23.57 3.23
CA ARG A 477 -1.36 -24.05 3.82
C ARG A 477 -2.59 -23.51 3.10
N MET A 478 -2.53 -22.25 2.63
CA MET A 478 -3.63 -21.62 1.89
C MET A 478 -3.52 -21.82 0.36
N GLU A 479 -2.50 -22.50 -0.12
CA GLU A 479 -2.22 -22.76 -1.56
C GLU A 479 -2.21 -21.47 -2.42
N LEU A 480 -1.67 -20.37 -1.88
CA LEU A 480 -1.66 -19.07 -2.54
C LEU A 480 -0.50 -18.96 -3.55
N PRO A 481 -0.76 -18.75 -4.84
CA PRO A 481 0.26 -18.77 -5.89
C PRO A 481 1.08 -17.47 -5.96
N VAL A 482 1.60 -17.01 -4.83
CA VAL A 482 2.47 -15.83 -4.76
C VAL A 482 3.89 -16.22 -5.19
N VAL A 483 4.47 -15.44 -6.10
CA VAL A 483 5.89 -15.54 -6.47
C VAL A 483 6.69 -14.58 -5.61
N THR A 484 7.53 -15.11 -4.72
CA THR A 484 8.36 -14.31 -3.80
C THR A 484 9.79 -14.22 -4.32
N LEU A 485 10.29 -13.02 -4.54
CA LEU A 485 11.66 -12.74 -4.98
C LEU A 485 12.43 -12.14 -3.81
N VAL A 486 13.51 -12.79 -3.38
CA VAL A 486 14.37 -12.31 -2.30
C VAL A 486 15.68 -11.79 -2.90
N LEU A 487 15.93 -10.49 -2.74
CA LEU A 487 17.22 -9.87 -3.04
C LEU A 487 18.18 -10.20 -1.89
N ASN A 488 18.95 -11.26 -2.06
CA ASN A 488 19.85 -11.80 -1.05
C ASN A 488 21.26 -11.22 -1.24
N ASN A 489 21.57 -10.16 -0.52
CA ASN A 489 22.88 -9.50 -0.56
C ASN A 489 23.64 -9.57 0.78
N GLY A 490 23.09 -10.19 1.81
CA GLY A 490 23.70 -10.37 3.13
C GLY A 490 23.84 -9.09 3.95
N ILE A 491 23.14 -8.00 3.56
CA ILE A 491 23.25 -6.70 4.24
C ILE A 491 21.93 -5.94 4.36
N LEU A 492 21.85 -5.03 5.32
CA LEU A 492 20.88 -3.94 5.31
C LEU A 492 21.36 -2.84 4.35
N GLY A 493 21.17 -3.04 3.04
CA GLY A 493 21.78 -2.22 1.99
C GLY A 493 21.48 -0.72 2.12
N TYR A 494 20.20 -0.34 2.39
CA TYR A 494 19.86 1.07 2.59
C TYR A 494 20.61 1.67 3.77
N GLN A 495 20.66 0.96 4.91
CA GLN A 495 21.31 1.43 6.12
C GLN A 495 22.83 1.57 5.91
N LYS A 496 23.48 0.52 5.36
CA LYS A 496 24.92 0.53 5.06
C LYS A 496 25.31 1.75 4.21
N HIS A 497 24.65 1.89 3.07
CA HIS A 497 25.01 2.94 2.12
C HIS A 497 24.62 4.35 2.62
N ALA A 498 23.54 4.47 3.40
CA ALA A 498 23.19 5.74 4.03
C ALA A 498 24.18 6.16 5.12
N GLU A 499 24.68 5.22 5.91
CA GLU A 499 25.74 5.47 6.90
C GLU A 499 27.06 5.87 6.21
N GLU A 500 27.46 5.17 5.15
CA GLU A 500 28.64 5.52 4.35
C GLU A 500 28.57 6.94 3.77
N VAL A 501 27.42 7.33 3.20
CA VAL A 501 27.21 8.68 2.66
C VAL A 501 27.27 9.75 3.76
N LYS A 502 26.69 9.45 4.93
CA LYS A 502 26.53 10.43 6.01
C LYS A 502 27.75 10.54 6.90
N PHE A 503 28.44 9.42 7.16
CA PHE A 503 29.49 9.31 8.15
C PHE A 503 30.85 8.87 7.59
N GLY A 504 30.91 8.40 6.33
CA GLY A 504 32.11 7.81 5.72
C GLY A 504 32.41 6.37 6.15
N GLU A 505 31.61 5.82 7.04
CA GLU A 505 31.74 4.46 7.58
C GLU A 505 30.36 3.90 7.93
N HIS A 506 30.29 2.61 8.25
CA HIS A 506 29.04 1.95 8.64
C HIS A 506 29.22 1.09 9.90
N THR A 507 28.11 0.83 10.59
CA THR A 507 28.06 0.01 11.80
C THR A 507 28.14 -1.49 11.46
N LYS A 508 28.48 -2.33 12.46
CA LYS A 508 28.46 -3.80 12.29
C LYS A 508 27.06 -4.37 12.14
N ALA A 509 26.02 -3.63 12.52
CA ALA A 509 24.62 -4.07 12.49
C ALA A 509 24.08 -4.30 11.08
N VAL A 510 24.80 -3.82 10.04
CA VAL A 510 24.34 -3.94 8.65
C VAL A 510 24.62 -5.29 8.00
N PHE A 511 25.40 -6.18 8.63
CA PHE A 511 25.79 -7.46 8.04
C PHE A 511 24.99 -8.63 8.60
N PHE A 512 24.69 -9.59 7.73
CA PHE A 512 24.06 -10.86 8.08
C PHE A 512 24.98 -12.04 7.75
N ALA A 513 24.70 -13.20 8.39
CA ALA A 513 25.24 -14.46 7.93
C ALA A 513 24.62 -14.86 6.59
N ALA A 514 25.34 -15.62 5.79
CA ALA A 514 24.80 -16.16 4.56
C ALA A 514 23.63 -17.13 4.86
N VAL A 515 22.48 -16.88 4.24
CA VAL A 515 21.27 -17.69 4.40
C VAL A 515 20.82 -18.18 3.03
N ASP A 516 20.49 -19.48 2.91
CA ASP A 516 19.81 -20.05 1.77
C ASP A 516 18.29 -19.96 1.97
N HIS A 517 17.68 -18.90 1.43
CA HIS A 517 16.23 -18.67 1.54
C HIS A 517 15.42 -19.67 0.71
N ALA A 518 16.00 -20.20 -0.38
CA ALA A 518 15.38 -21.28 -1.15
C ALA A 518 15.29 -22.57 -0.33
N ALA A 519 16.30 -22.89 0.50
CA ALA A 519 16.25 -24.02 1.41
C ALA A 519 15.19 -23.83 2.49
N ILE A 520 15.06 -22.61 3.06
CA ILE A 520 13.99 -22.27 4.00
C ILE A 520 12.61 -22.47 3.35
N ALA A 521 12.41 -21.99 2.13
CA ALA A 521 11.16 -22.19 1.40
C ALA A 521 10.81 -23.69 1.25
N ARG A 522 11.77 -24.50 0.82
CA ARG A 522 11.61 -25.96 0.70
C ARG A 522 11.27 -26.60 2.04
N ALA A 523 11.90 -26.18 3.14
CA ALA A 523 11.58 -26.68 4.47
C ALA A 523 10.14 -26.34 4.91
N CYS A 524 9.57 -25.23 4.44
CA CYS A 524 8.17 -24.85 4.64
C CYS A 524 7.21 -25.50 3.63
N GLY A 525 7.70 -26.34 2.71
CA GLY A 525 6.88 -26.97 1.66
C GLY A 525 6.53 -26.05 0.48
N VAL A 526 7.23 -24.93 0.34
CA VAL A 526 7.16 -24.01 -0.80
C VAL A 526 8.31 -24.32 -1.76
N GLU A 527 8.06 -24.27 -3.06
CA GLU A 527 9.13 -24.43 -4.05
C GLU A 527 10.17 -23.32 -3.90
N GLY A 528 11.43 -23.67 -3.76
CA GLY A 528 12.55 -22.75 -3.59
C GLY A 528 13.59 -22.93 -4.66
N MET A 529 13.86 -21.87 -5.42
CA MET A 529 14.87 -21.80 -6.48
C MET A 529 15.97 -20.81 -6.06
N ARG A 530 17.24 -21.18 -6.23
CA ARG A 530 18.36 -20.29 -5.98
C ARG A 530 18.96 -19.84 -7.31
N VAL A 531 19.20 -18.54 -7.43
CA VAL A 531 19.71 -17.88 -8.63
C VAL A 531 21.00 -17.15 -8.26
N GLU A 532 22.11 -17.52 -8.88
CA GLU A 532 23.45 -17.00 -8.54
C GLU A 532 24.06 -16.14 -9.66
N ARG A 533 23.57 -16.31 -10.90
CA ARG A 533 24.09 -15.61 -12.08
C ARG A 533 23.00 -14.89 -12.86
N GLY A 534 23.37 -13.79 -13.50
CA GLY A 534 22.47 -12.98 -14.30
C GLY A 534 21.73 -13.76 -15.40
N SER A 535 22.40 -14.69 -16.06
CA SER A 535 21.80 -15.52 -17.14
C SER A 535 20.70 -16.47 -16.65
N GLU A 536 20.67 -16.82 -15.38
CA GLU A 536 19.68 -17.71 -14.79
C GLU A 536 18.35 -16.99 -14.46
N ILE A 537 18.38 -15.66 -14.30
CA ILE A 537 17.24 -14.86 -13.83
C ILE A 537 16.01 -15.03 -14.74
N GLY A 538 16.17 -14.81 -16.04
CA GLY A 538 15.06 -14.86 -16.99
C GLY A 538 14.33 -16.21 -17.01
N PRO A 539 15.05 -17.33 -17.18
CA PRO A 539 14.45 -18.67 -17.12
C PRO A 539 13.75 -18.95 -15.78
N ALA A 540 14.40 -18.67 -14.63
CA ALA A 540 13.83 -18.92 -13.31
C ALA A 540 12.56 -18.07 -13.05
N LEU A 541 12.56 -16.79 -13.45
CA LEU A 541 11.38 -15.95 -13.38
C LEU A 541 10.24 -16.47 -14.24
N ALA A 542 10.53 -16.87 -15.49
CA ALA A 542 9.51 -17.39 -16.41
C ALA A 542 8.87 -18.66 -15.84
N GLU A 543 9.65 -19.57 -15.28
CA GLU A 543 9.18 -20.80 -14.63
C GLU A 543 8.31 -20.47 -13.41
N ALA A 544 8.81 -19.60 -12.50
CA ALA A 544 8.08 -19.21 -11.30
C ALA A 544 6.74 -18.52 -11.62
N LEU A 545 6.74 -17.61 -12.59
CA LEU A 545 5.54 -16.87 -12.99
C LEU A 545 4.51 -17.73 -13.73
N ALA A 546 4.93 -18.85 -14.32
CA ALA A 546 4.03 -19.83 -14.93
C ALA A 546 3.45 -20.83 -13.92
N ALA A 547 4.10 -20.99 -12.77
CA ALA A 547 3.70 -21.91 -11.72
C ALA A 547 2.47 -21.39 -10.97
N ARG A 548 1.33 -22.06 -11.04
CA ARG A 548 0.14 -21.69 -10.26
C ARG A 548 0.19 -22.25 -8.82
N ARG A 549 1.31 -22.05 -8.14
CA ARG A 549 1.60 -22.45 -6.77
C ARG A 549 2.59 -21.46 -6.14
N PRO A 550 2.75 -21.44 -4.80
CA PRO A 550 3.76 -20.59 -4.18
C PRO A 550 5.18 -20.99 -4.59
N VAL A 551 5.97 -20.01 -5.03
CA VAL A 551 7.38 -20.18 -5.42
C VAL A 551 8.21 -19.07 -4.81
N LEU A 552 9.42 -19.39 -4.34
CA LEU A 552 10.40 -18.43 -3.89
C LEU A 552 11.68 -18.52 -4.75
N LEU A 553 12.11 -17.39 -5.27
CA LEU A 553 13.42 -17.22 -5.89
C LEU A 553 14.34 -16.49 -4.89
N ASP A 554 15.40 -17.17 -4.46
CA ASP A 554 16.50 -16.62 -3.67
C ASP A 554 17.58 -16.13 -4.65
N VAL A 555 17.58 -14.83 -4.95
CA VAL A 555 18.50 -14.24 -5.93
C VAL A 555 19.68 -13.60 -5.21
N LEU A 556 20.87 -14.20 -5.37
CA LEU A 556 22.09 -13.62 -4.82
C LEU A 556 22.40 -12.34 -5.58
N THR A 557 22.40 -11.23 -4.86
CA THR A 557 22.60 -9.91 -5.47
C THR A 557 23.85 -9.20 -4.96
N ASP A 558 24.41 -8.35 -5.82
CA ASP A 558 25.58 -7.54 -5.52
C ASP A 558 25.30 -6.61 -4.33
N PRO A 559 26.06 -6.72 -3.21
CA PRO A 559 25.86 -5.89 -2.03
C PRO A 559 26.21 -4.41 -2.24
N ASP A 560 26.99 -4.07 -3.25
CA ASP A 560 27.39 -2.70 -3.55
C ASP A 560 26.42 -2.00 -4.53
N ALA A 561 25.41 -2.73 -5.04
CA ALA A 561 24.37 -2.16 -5.88
C ALA A 561 23.50 -1.18 -5.09
N LYS A 562 23.40 0.05 -5.59
CA LYS A 562 22.59 1.13 -4.98
C LYS A 562 21.45 1.52 -5.91
N PRO A 563 20.19 1.48 -5.47
CA PRO A 563 19.12 2.02 -6.27
C PRO A 563 19.20 3.55 -6.36
N PRO A 564 18.77 4.16 -7.47
CA PRO A 564 18.93 5.57 -7.72
C PRO A 564 18.00 6.42 -6.85
N ILE A 565 18.54 7.11 -5.86
CA ILE A 565 17.84 8.11 -5.04
C ILE A 565 18.67 9.38 -4.91
N SER A 566 18.03 10.53 -4.71
CA SER A 566 18.70 11.83 -4.60
C SER A 566 19.71 11.90 -3.46
N PHE A 567 19.47 11.17 -2.36
CA PHE A 567 20.35 11.11 -1.19
C PHE A 567 21.75 10.56 -1.50
N TYR A 568 21.89 9.74 -2.55
CA TYR A 568 23.19 9.17 -2.96
C TYR A 568 23.91 9.96 -4.04
N ALA A 569 23.47 11.18 -4.36
CA ALA A 569 24.09 12.01 -5.39
C ALA A 569 25.59 12.19 -5.12
N GLY A 570 26.44 11.90 -6.13
CA GLY A 570 27.90 11.93 -6.01
C GLY A 570 28.54 10.72 -5.32
N HIS A 571 27.77 9.72 -4.89
CA HIS A 571 28.26 8.50 -4.21
C HIS A 571 27.99 7.21 -4.99
N TYR A 572 27.63 7.32 -6.27
CA TYR A 572 27.50 6.14 -7.13
C TYR A 572 28.89 5.76 -7.69
N PRO A 573 29.21 4.46 -7.76
CA PRO A 573 30.43 4.03 -8.45
C PRO A 573 30.35 4.40 -9.93
N GLU A 574 31.44 4.97 -10.46
CA GLU A 574 31.60 5.20 -11.89
C GLU A 574 31.98 3.91 -12.64
N PRO A 575 31.55 3.68 -13.88
CA PRO A 575 30.37 4.25 -14.56
C PRO A 575 29.16 3.33 -14.41
N PHE A 576 27.97 3.90 -14.51
CA PHE A 576 26.76 3.08 -14.66
C PHE A 576 26.83 2.25 -15.92
#